data_b103003c752e760410918b3cba4da5ab
#
_entry.id   b103003c752e760410918b3cba4da5ab
#
_cell.length_a   1.000
_cell.length_b   1.000
_cell.length_c   1.000
_cell.angle_alpha   90.00
_cell.angle_beta   90.00
_cell.angle_gamma   90.00
#
_symmetry.space_group_name_H-M   'P 1'
#
loop_
_entity.id
_entity.type
_entity.pdbx_description
1 polymer ?
#
loop_
_entity_poly.entity_id
_entity_poly.type
_entity_poly.pdbx_seq_one_letter_code
_entity_poly.pdbx_strand_id
1 'polypeptide(L)'
;MAKYAAVAMAKNTPVDGERGVILFVSSVAAEEGQRGQIAYGASKGAINGIVLPMARDLGRYGIRAAAIAPGIFATPMGAKMPKKVQDRLNADTPMGRPGKPEEFAHMVGFCIENGYINGVHLRIDGATKLSHL
;
A
#
# COMPACT_ATOMS: atom_id res chain seq x y z
N MET A 1 6.03 -2.71 -15.05
CA MET A 1 5.88 -1.24 -14.85
C MET A 1 7.04 -0.66 -14.05
N ALA A 2 7.34 -1.08 -12.80
CA ALA A 2 8.38 -0.48 -11.96
C ALA A 2 9.76 -0.35 -12.63
N LYS A 3 10.22 -1.37 -13.37
CA LYS A 3 11.47 -1.31 -14.15
C LYS A 3 11.51 -0.12 -15.10
N TYR A 4 10.44 0.10 -15.85
CA TYR A 4 10.40 1.21 -16.83
C TYR A 4 10.29 2.57 -16.14
N ALA A 5 9.55 2.65 -15.04
CA ALA A 5 9.48 3.86 -14.23
C ALA A 5 10.86 4.22 -13.65
N ALA A 6 11.58 3.25 -13.07
CA ALA A 6 12.93 3.47 -12.54
C ALA A 6 13.91 3.96 -13.62
N VAL A 7 13.88 3.38 -14.83
CA VAL A 7 14.72 3.82 -15.96
C VAL A 7 14.38 5.25 -16.39
N ALA A 8 13.10 5.62 -16.38
CA ALA A 8 12.69 6.99 -16.71
C ALA A 8 13.12 7.97 -15.61
N MET A 9 12.85 7.66 -14.35
CA MET A 9 13.22 8.48 -13.20
C MET A 9 14.72 8.71 -13.09
N ALA A 10 15.55 7.70 -13.39
CA ALA A 10 17.00 7.81 -13.33
C ALA A 10 17.57 8.89 -14.28
N LYS A 11 16.79 9.34 -15.29
CA LYS A 11 17.17 10.41 -16.22
C LYS A 11 16.78 11.80 -15.73
N ASN A 12 15.96 11.91 -14.69
CA ASN A 12 15.54 13.19 -14.15
C ASN A 12 16.73 13.94 -13.51
N THR A 13 16.72 15.24 -13.58
CA THR A 13 17.58 16.07 -12.74
C THR A 13 17.14 15.89 -11.28
N PRO A 14 18.05 15.55 -10.36
CA PRO A 14 17.66 15.37 -8.97
C PRO A 14 17.27 16.71 -8.32
N VAL A 15 16.26 16.68 -7.47
CA VAL A 15 15.90 17.77 -6.56
C VAL A 15 16.20 17.27 -5.15
N ASP A 16 17.04 17.96 -4.41
CA ASP A 16 17.51 17.55 -3.08
C ASP A 16 18.05 16.10 -3.02
N GLY A 17 18.67 15.65 -4.12
CA GLY A 17 19.20 14.30 -4.25
C GLY A 17 18.16 13.24 -4.67
N GLU A 18 16.90 13.60 -4.81
CA GLU A 18 15.81 12.69 -5.20
C GLU A 18 15.42 12.84 -6.67
N ARG A 19 15.19 11.72 -7.35
CA ARG A 19 14.69 11.65 -8.72
C ARG A 19 13.27 11.10 -8.85
N GLY A 20 12.74 10.56 -7.79
CA GLY A 20 11.36 10.09 -7.74
C GLY A 20 11.12 9.00 -6.73
N VAL A 21 9.85 8.61 -6.61
CA VAL A 21 9.39 7.56 -5.71
C VAL A 21 8.46 6.59 -6.44
N ILE A 22 8.63 5.30 -6.20
CA ILE A 22 7.75 4.23 -6.67
C ILE A 22 6.91 3.78 -5.48
N LEU A 23 5.61 4.05 -5.53
CA LEU A 23 4.66 3.62 -4.52
C LEU A 23 3.84 2.44 -5.04
N PHE A 24 3.85 1.37 -4.27
CA PHE A 24 3.01 0.20 -4.51
C PHE A 24 1.79 0.22 -3.59
N VAL A 25 0.70 -0.36 -4.07
CA VAL A 25 -0.48 -0.61 -3.25
C VAL A 25 -0.53 -2.10 -2.91
N SER A 26 -0.18 -2.42 -1.67
CA SER A 26 -0.29 -3.75 -1.08
C SER A 26 -1.68 -3.95 -0.46
N SER A 27 -1.78 -4.67 0.62
CA SER A 27 -3.00 -4.89 1.42
C SER A 27 -2.60 -5.44 2.79
N VAL A 28 -3.43 -5.23 3.80
CA VAL A 28 -3.33 -5.97 5.07
C VAL A 28 -3.41 -7.49 4.86
N ALA A 29 -4.09 -7.94 3.81
CA ALA A 29 -4.17 -9.36 3.42
C ALA A 29 -2.82 -9.97 2.99
N ALA A 30 -1.79 -9.16 2.78
CA ALA A 30 -0.42 -9.65 2.56
C ALA A 30 0.17 -10.34 3.79
N GLU A 31 -0.30 -9.97 4.99
CA GLU A 31 0.17 -10.45 6.28
C GLU A 31 -0.90 -11.26 7.02
N GLU A 32 -2.15 -10.84 6.88
CA GLU A 32 -3.30 -11.41 7.56
C GLU A 32 -4.22 -12.10 6.54
N GLY A 33 -3.76 -13.24 6.00
CA GLY A 33 -4.50 -13.98 4.95
C GLY A 33 -5.91 -14.37 5.37
N GLN A 34 -6.87 -14.21 4.47
CA GLN A 34 -8.26 -14.64 4.66
C GLN A 34 -8.54 -15.94 3.90
N ARG A 35 -9.55 -16.70 4.37
CA ARG A 35 -10.04 -17.88 3.65
C ARG A 35 -10.48 -17.49 2.23
N GLY A 36 -10.08 -18.30 1.24
CA GLY A 36 -10.41 -18.07 -0.16
C GLY A 36 -9.53 -17.03 -0.87
N GLN A 37 -8.56 -16.42 -0.19
CA GLN A 37 -7.71 -15.37 -0.75
C GLN A 37 -6.23 -15.78 -0.92
N ILE A 38 -5.94 -17.06 -1.17
CA ILE A 38 -4.57 -17.56 -1.31
C ILE A 38 -3.82 -16.79 -2.41
N ALA A 39 -4.37 -16.71 -3.62
CA ALA A 39 -3.74 -16.02 -4.74
C ALA A 39 -3.63 -14.50 -4.50
N TYR A 40 -4.65 -13.88 -3.89
CA TYR A 40 -4.63 -12.47 -3.54
C TYR A 40 -3.56 -12.17 -2.49
N GLY A 41 -3.54 -12.92 -1.39
CA GLY A 41 -2.52 -12.79 -0.34
C GLY A 41 -1.11 -12.97 -0.90
N ALA A 42 -0.89 -14.00 -1.73
CA ALA A 42 0.39 -14.23 -2.38
C ALA A 42 0.81 -13.04 -3.27
N SER A 43 -0.11 -12.48 -4.07
CA SER A 43 0.17 -11.31 -4.91
C SER A 43 0.57 -10.07 -4.12
N LYS A 44 -0.11 -9.84 -2.98
CA LYS A 44 0.16 -8.69 -2.09
C LYS A 44 1.40 -8.92 -1.22
N GLY A 45 1.65 -10.16 -0.80
CA GLY A 45 2.90 -10.56 -0.14
C GLY A 45 4.12 -10.37 -1.04
N ALA A 46 4.01 -10.66 -2.34
CA ALA A 46 5.06 -10.38 -3.31
C ALA A 46 5.40 -8.88 -3.38
N ILE A 47 4.39 -7.99 -3.30
CA ILE A 47 4.63 -6.54 -3.24
C ILE A 47 5.43 -6.17 -1.99
N ASN A 48 5.05 -6.66 -0.81
CA ASN A 48 5.80 -6.41 0.42
C ASN A 48 7.26 -6.90 0.30
N GLY A 49 7.46 -8.08 -0.31
CA GLY A 49 8.78 -8.68 -0.47
C GLY A 49 9.73 -7.93 -1.41
N ILE A 50 9.21 -7.24 -2.45
CA ILE A 50 10.07 -6.52 -3.41
C ILE A 50 10.45 -5.10 -2.96
N VAL A 51 9.74 -4.49 -2.02
CA VAL A 51 9.91 -3.08 -1.64
C VAL A 51 11.30 -2.80 -1.10
N LEU A 52 11.74 -3.56 -0.11
CA LEU A 52 13.04 -3.32 0.53
C LEU A 52 14.24 -3.57 -0.40
N PRO A 53 14.33 -4.70 -1.14
CA PRO A 53 15.39 -4.88 -2.14
C PRO A 53 15.39 -3.77 -3.19
N MET A 54 14.21 -3.40 -3.70
CA MET A 54 14.10 -2.32 -4.69
C MET A 54 14.59 -0.98 -4.15
N ALA A 55 14.23 -0.62 -2.92
CA ALA A 55 14.72 0.59 -2.26
C ALA A 55 16.26 0.62 -2.15
N ARG A 56 16.87 -0.52 -1.85
CA ARG A 56 18.33 -0.67 -1.76
C ARG A 56 19.00 -0.55 -3.13
N ASP A 57 18.44 -1.20 -4.15
CA ASP A 57 18.98 -1.17 -5.52
C ASP A 57 18.88 0.22 -6.15
N LEU A 58 17.75 0.93 -5.92
CA LEU A 58 17.45 2.20 -6.56
C LEU A 58 17.93 3.42 -5.78
N GLY A 59 18.24 3.28 -4.49
CA GLY A 59 18.66 4.37 -3.62
C GLY A 59 19.89 5.13 -4.15
N ARG A 60 20.87 4.41 -4.74
CA ARG A 60 22.03 5.03 -5.39
C ARG A 60 21.69 5.95 -6.58
N TYR A 61 20.49 5.83 -7.12
CA TYR A 61 19.97 6.68 -8.19
C TYR A 61 19.07 7.81 -7.66
N GLY A 62 18.92 7.94 -6.34
CA GLY A 62 17.97 8.87 -5.75
C GLY A 62 16.52 8.51 -6.00
N ILE A 63 16.19 7.23 -6.12
CA ILE A 63 14.81 6.75 -6.33
C ILE A 63 14.40 5.94 -5.11
N ARG A 64 13.29 6.32 -4.48
CA ARG A 64 12.71 5.62 -3.34
C ARG A 64 11.69 4.56 -3.80
N ALA A 65 11.48 3.55 -2.98
CA ALA A 65 10.42 2.57 -3.16
C ALA A 65 9.74 2.29 -1.82
N ALA A 66 8.41 2.37 -1.79
CA ALA A 66 7.61 2.05 -0.62
C ALA A 66 6.28 1.39 -1.03
N ALA A 67 5.58 0.80 -0.09
CA ALA A 67 4.23 0.30 -0.30
C ALA A 67 3.27 0.85 0.77
N ILE A 68 2.02 1.03 0.38
CA ILE A 68 0.92 1.29 1.31
C ILE A 68 0.07 0.02 1.37
N ALA A 69 -0.20 -0.45 2.58
CA ALA A 69 -1.02 -1.63 2.84
C ALA A 69 -2.37 -1.21 3.46
N PRO A 70 -3.38 -0.92 2.62
CA PRO A 70 -4.69 -0.50 3.10
C PRO A 70 -5.48 -1.66 3.71
N GLY A 71 -6.31 -1.33 4.69
CA GLY A 71 -7.45 -2.11 5.11
C GLY A 71 -8.66 -1.89 4.17
N ILE A 72 -9.84 -1.78 4.77
CA ILE A 72 -11.09 -1.55 4.03
C ILE A 72 -11.30 -0.06 3.81
N PHE A 73 -11.56 0.33 2.56
CA PHE A 73 -11.84 1.70 2.15
C PHE A 73 -13.18 1.80 1.41
N ALA A 74 -13.88 2.92 1.60
CA ALA A 74 -15.14 3.23 0.94
C ALA A 74 -14.89 3.54 -0.54
N THR A 75 -14.92 2.51 -1.37
CA THR A 75 -14.71 2.62 -2.82
C THR A 75 -15.92 2.08 -3.58
N PRO A 76 -16.10 2.43 -4.87
CA PRO A 76 -17.17 1.85 -5.70
C PRO A 76 -17.11 0.32 -5.77
N MET A 77 -15.92 -0.27 -5.64
CA MET A 77 -15.75 -1.72 -5.58
C MET A 77 -16.28 -2.28 -4.25
N GLY A 78 -15.97 -1.64 -3.12
CA GLY A 78 -16.47 -2.01 -1.80
C GLY A 78 -18.00 -1.87 -1.69
N ALA A 79 -18.56 -0.85 -2.33
CA ALA A 79 -20.02 -0.63 -2.34
C ALA A 79 -20.81 -1.75 -3.04
N LYS A 80 -20.18 -2.53 -3.92
CA LYS A 80 -20.81 -3.69 -4.60
C LYS A 80 -20.89 -4.95 -3.72
N MET A 81 -20.21 -4.96 -2.57
CA MET A 81 -20.31 -6.09 -1.66
C MET A 81 -21.70 -6.17 -1.02
N PRO A 82 -22.21 -7.40 -0.71
CA PRO A 82 -23.46 -7.54 0.03
C PRO A 82 -23.41 -6.75 1.36
N LYS A 83 -24.53 -6.11 1.72
CA LYS A 83 -24.63 -5.26 2.92
C LYS A 83 -24.13 -6.00 4.19
N LYS A 84 -24.52 -7.27 4.34
CA LYS A 84 -24.08 -8.12 5.48
C LYS A 84 -22.56 -8.23 5.58
N VAL A 85 -21.86 -8.26 4.43
CA VAL A 85 -20.39 -8.34 4.40
C VAL A 85 -19.79 -6.99 4.79
N GLN A 86 -20.36 -5.89 4.26
CA GLN A 86 -19.94 -4.53 4.64
C GLN A 86 -20.10 -4.29 6.15
N ASP A 87 -21.25 -4.66 6.71
CA ASP A 87 -21.53 -4.48 8.15
C ASP A 87 -20.57 -5.28 9.02
N ARG A 88 -20.25 -6.51 8.61
CA ARG A 88 -19.24 -7.33 9.30
C ARG A 88 -17.85 -6.70 9.23
N LEU A 89 -17.40 -6.27 8.06
CA LEU A 89 -16.08 -5.65 7.90
C LEU A 89 -15.98 -4.34 8.71
N ASN A 90 -17.06 -3.58 8.80
CA ASN A 90 -17.11 -2.39 9.64
C ASN A 90 -17.04 -2.74 11.14
N ALA A 91 -17.73 -3.82 11.56
CA ALA A 91 -17.69 -4.28 12.93
C ALA A 91 -16.31 -4.82 13.34
N ASP A 92 -15.59 -5.46 12.40
CA ASP A 92 -14.23 -5.96 12.60
C ASP A 92 -13.18 -4.82 12.60
N THR A 93 -13.58 -3.59 12.21
CA THR A 93 -12.72 -2.41 12.25
C THR A 93 -12.95 -1.64 13.55
N PRO A 94 -11.97 -1.46 14.43
CA PRO A 94 -12.14 -0.73 15.71
C PRO A 94 -12.69 0.69 15.54
N MET A 95 -12.43 1.35 14.41
CA MET A 95 -13.01 2.67 14.10
C MET A 95 -14.47 2.61 13.65
N GLY A 96 -15.09 1.44 13.51
CA GLY A 96 -16.50 1.25 13.17
C GLY A 96 -16.90 1.68 11.77
N ARG A 97 -15.93 1.98 10.91
CA ARG A 97 -16.17 2.45 9.54
C ARG A 97 -15.02 2.09 8.60
N PRO A 98 -15.26 2.05 7.29
CA PRO A 98 -14.18 1.99 6.32
C PRO A 98 -13.39 3.30 6.30
N GLY A 99 -12.15 3.25 5.84
CA GLY A 99 -11.37 4.44 5.51
C GLY A 99 -11.99 5.21 4.34
N LYS A 100 -11.83 6.51 4.32
CA LYS A 100 -12.25 7.36 3.21
C LYS A 100 -11.14 7.42 2.15
N PRO A 101 -11.46 7.56 0.85
CA PRO A 101 -10.46 7.72 -0.20
C PRO A 101 -9.47 8.87 0.06
N GLU A 102 -9.95 9.96 0.66
CA GLU A 102 -9.12 11.12 1.01
C GLU A 102 -8.08 10.78 2.09
N GLU A 103 -8.42 9.89 3.04
CA GLU A 103 -7.48 9.43 4.06
C GLU A 103 -6.34 8.59 3.42
N PHE A 104 -6.67 7.80 2.38
CA PHE A 104 -5.66 7.10 1.59
C PHE A 104 -4.79 8.08 0.79
N ALA A 105 -5.42 9.09 0.17
CA ALA A 105 -4.70 10.11 -0.60
C ALA A 105 -3.70 10.91 0.28
N HIS A 106 -4.05 11.22 1.53
CA HIS A 106 -3.12 11.85 2.48
C HIS A 106 -1.89 10.96 2.76
N MET A 107 -2.08 9.63 2.89
CA MET A 107 -0.95 8.72 3.06
C MET A 107 -0.05 8.70 1.81
N VAL A 108 -0.64 8.74 0.62
CA VAL A 108 0.13 8.85 -0.64
C VAL A 108 0.93 10.14 -0.67
N GLY A 109 0.32 11.28 -0.34
CA GLY A 109 0.98 12.58 -0.23
C GLY A 109 2.16 12.52 0.76
N PHE A 110 1.92 11.99 1.96
CA PHE A 110 2.97 11.79 2.97
C PHE A 110 4.15 10.97 2.44
N CYS A 111 3.89 9.86 1.73
CA CYS A 111 4.96 9.04 1.15
C CYS A 111 5.75 9.77 0.05
N ILE A 112 5.09 10.67 -0.70
CA ILE A 112 5.72 11.47 -1.75
C ILE A 112 6.60 12.55 -1.13
N GLU A 113 6.05 13.32 -0.19
CA GLU A 113 6.68 14.51 0.39
C GLU A 113 7.80 14.19 1.38
N ASN A 114 7.70 13.05 2.09
CA ASN A 114 8.70 12.67 3.08
C ASN A 114 9.82 11.85 2.44
N GLY A 115 10.93 12.50 2.11
CA GLY A 115 12.11 11.90 1.47
C GLY A 115 12.81 10.80 2.27
N TYR A 116 12.44 10.59 3.55
CA TYR A 116 13.03 9.52 4.37
C TYR A 116 12.19 8.24 4.40
N ILE A 117 11.00 8.23 3.78
CA ILE A 117 10.16 7.04 3.62
C ILE A 117 10.69 6.22 2.44
N ASN A 118 11.41 5.13 2.75
CA ASN A 118 12.02 4.25 1.77
C ASN A 118 12.14 2.81 2.30
N GLY A 119 11.89 1.81 1.48
CA GLY A 119 12.07 0.40 1.82
C GLY A 119 11.03 -0.19 2.80
N VAL A 120 9.93 0.50 3.04
CA VAL A 120 8.90 0.13 4.02
C VAL A 120 7.55 -0.11 3.37
N HIS A 121 6.71 -0.92 4.02
CA HIS A 121 5.29 -0.99 3.75
C HIS A 121 4.52 -0.41 4.96
N LEU A 122 3.66 0.55 4.70
CA LEU A 122 2.94 1.32 5.71
C LEU A 122 1.48 0.88 5.73
N ARG A 123 1.00 0.42 6.88
CA ARG A 123 -0.41 0.06 7.07
C ARG A 123 -1.25 1.32 7.29
N ILE A 124 -2.45 1.33 6.66
CA ILE A 124 -3.51 2.30 6.89
C ILE A 124 -4.84 1.55 6.89
N ASP A 125 -5.31 1.14 8.07
CA ASP A 125 -6.36 0.13 8.17
C ASP A 125 -7.34 0.36 9.34
N GLY A 126 -7.22 1.47 10.07
CA GLY A 126 -8.07 1.73 11.23
C GLY A 126 -7.95 0.68 12.34
N ALA A 127 -6.79 0.03 12.44
CA ALA A 127 -6.49 -1.09 13.34
C ALA A 127 -7.32 -2.35 13.04
N THR A 128 -7.85 -2.48 11.81
CA THR A 128 -8.55 -3.70 11.39
C THR A 128 -7.65 -4.92 11.53
N LYS A 129 -8.19 -5.98 12.14
CA LYS A 129 -7.61 -7.31 12.13
C LYS A 129 -8.53 -8.22 11.32
N LEU A 130 -7.97 -8.83 10.27
CA LEU A 130 -8.74 -9.77 9.47
C LEU A 130 -8.99 -11.04 10.31
N SER A 131 -10.24 -11.25 10.73
CA SER A 131 -10.60 -12.41 11.53
C SER A 131 -10.42 -13.70 10.73
N HIS A 132 -9.86 -14.72 11.37
CA HIS A 132 -9.67 -16.07 10.81
C HIS A 132 -10.95 -16.93 10.83
N LEU A 133 -12.12 -16.33 10.90
CA LEU A 133 -13.40 -17.02 10.95
C LEU A 133 -13.87 -17.53 9.60
#